data_ff1ab5233c6ac4bf360547dedb294f1f
#
_entry.id   ff1ab5233c6ac4bf360547dedb294f1f
#
_cell.length_a   1.000
_cell.length_b   1.000
_cell.length_c   1.000
_cell.angle_alpha   90.00
_cell.angle_beta   90.00
_cell.angle_gamma   90.00
#
_symmetry.space_group_name_H-M   'P 1'
#
loop_
_entity.id
_entity.type
_entity.pdbx_description
1 polymer ?
#
loop_
_entity_poly.entity_id
_entity_poly.type
_entity_poly.pdbx_seq_one_letter_code
_entity_poly.pdbx_strand_id
1 'polypeptide(L)'
;LITQKKYLFIFGLGLISSSLTFLFFFFSNSLFFEIEPKKEKIDIYEVAKEEAIKLGRIESDKEVPKVGPDGKVIVPSLTYYDIGGMGPNSNKSFVSNITGSDNYLSMEIAFSSYEGEKLGDFLKEYDPNFRNIIMKEIEKRKTNDFLGNDNRNQFLNAIRDSMNEFLISKEKDPIIFNAVFKTFVIKKG
;
A
#
# COMPACT_ATOMS: atom_id res chain seq x y z
N LEU A 1 -89.42 15.60 -4.06
CA LEU A 1 -88.56 14.57 -4.74
C LEU A 1 -87.29 15.22 -5.36
N ILE A 2 -87.32 16.41 -5.82
CA ILE A 2 -86.20 17.11 -6.46
C ILE A 2 -85.12 17.54 -5.45
N THR A 3 -85.48 17.86 -4.22
CA THR A 3 -84.53 18.26 -3.19
C THR A 3 -83.64 17.11 -2.69
N GLN A 4 -84.24 15.91 -2.49
CA GLN A 4 -83.47 14.72 -2.06
C GLN A 4 -82.38 14.27 -3.09
N LYS A 5 -82.65 14.37 -4.39
CA LYS A 5 -81.71 14.06 -5.42
C LYS A 5 -80.51 15.01 -5.45
N LYS A 6 -80.73 16.29 -5.14
CA LYS A 6 -79.64 17.27 -5.05
C LYS A 6 -78.72 17.01 -3.85
N TYR A 7 -79.22 16.64 -2.73
CA TYR A 7 -78.43 16.28 -1.54
C TYR A 7 -77.66 14.99 -1.76
N LEU A 8 -78.25 14.00 -2.41
CA LEU A 8 -77.54 12.77 -2.76
C LEU A 8 -76.37 13.02 -3.73
N PHE A 9 -76.56 13.92 -4.67
CA PHE A 9 -75.52 14.29 -5.63
C PHE A 9 -74.35 15.06 -4.97
N ILE A 10 -74.68 16.00 -4.07
CA ILE A 10 -73.67 16.75 -3.31
C ILE A 10 -72.91 15.82 -2.35
N PHE A 11 -73.59 14.88 -1.71
CA PHE A 11 -72.95 13.90 -0.83
C PHE A 11 -72.05 12.92 -1.60
N GLY A 12 -72.45 12.49 -2.78
CA GLY A 12 -71.65 11.66 -3.66
C GLY A 12 -70.38 12.38 -4.18
N LEU A 13 -70.49 13.65 -4.53
CA LEU A 13 -69.32 14.48 -4.93
C LEU A 13 -68.33 14.69 -3.77
N GLY A 14 -68.81 14.87 -2.54
CA GLY A 14 -67.99 15.00 -1.35
C GLY A 14 -67.23 13.72 -1.03
N LEU A 15 -67.84 12.54 -1.18
CA LEU A 15 -67.19 11.23 -0.96
C LEU A 15 -66.11 10.97 -2.02
N ILE A 16 -66.38 11.29 -3.27
CA ILE A 16 -65.36 11.14 -4.37
C ILE A 16 -64.20 12.06 -4.12
N SER A 17 -64.40 13.32 -3.73
CA SER A 17 -63.35 14.26 -3.43
C SER A 17 -62.49 13.81 -2.24
N SER A 18 -63.10 13.30 -1.16
CA SER A 18 -62.36 12.84 0.01
C SER A 18 -61.56 11.58 -0.27
N SER A 19 -62.06 10.66 -1.12
CA SER A 19 -61.33 9.48 -1.51
C SER A 19 -60.13 9.78 -2.43
N LEU A 20 -60.26 10.78 -3.31
CA LEU A 20 -59.17 11.21 -4.18
C LEU A 20 -58.03 11.90 -3.39
N THR A 21 -58.40 12.72 -2.38
CA THR A 21 -57.39 13.34 -1.50
C THR A 21 -56.72 12.31 -0.61
N PHE A 22 -57.40 11.28 -0.16
CA PHE A 22 -56.82 10.20 0.62
C PHE A 22 -55.84 9.33 -0.23
N LEU A 23 -56.24 9.00 -1.45
CA LEU A 23 -55.37 8.31 -2.40
C LEU A 23 -54.13 9.14 -2.75
N PHE A 24 -54.27 10.44 -2.99
CA PHE A 24 -53.13 11.31 -3.27
C PHE A 24 -52.19 11.42 -2.06
N PHE A 25 -52.72 11.46 -0.84
CA PHE A 25 -51.89 11.49 0.37
C PHE A 25 -51.18 10.14 0.62
N PHE A 26 -51.84 9.04 0.28
CA PHE A 26 -51.25 7.70 0.41
C PHE A 26 -50.16 7.44 -0.64
N PHE A 27 -50.41 7.86 -1.86
CA PHE A 27 -49.40 7.76 -2.93
C PHE A 27 -48.24 8.73 -2.74
N SER A 28 -48.48 9.95 -2.29
CA SER A 28 -47.39 10.88 -2.03
C SER A 28 -46.51 10.43 -0.84
N ASN A 29 -47.14 9.88 0.23
CA ASN A 29 -46.36 9.30 1.32
C ASN A 29 -45.54 8.07 0.88
N SER A 30 -46.05 7.19 0.02
CA SER A 30 -45.30 6.04 -0.45
C SER A 30 -44.15 6.46 -1.40
N LEU A 31 -44.31 7.54 -2.16
CA LEU A 31 -43.27 8.09 -3.01
C LEU A 31 -42.18 8.88 -2.25
N PHE A 32 -42.53 9.42 -1.07
CA PHE A 32 -41.55 10.14 -0.25
C PHE A 32 -40.85 9.23 0.79
N PHE A 33 -41.34 8.02 1.05
CA PHE A 33 -40.70 7.10 2.00
C PHE A 33 -39.66 6.15 1.42
N GLU A 34 -39.42 6.19 0.11
CA GLU A 34 -38.41 5.34 -0.55
C GLU A 34 -37.19 6.09 -1.09
N ILE A 35 -36.95 7.30 -0.60
CA ILE A 35 -35.64 7.93 -0.75
C ILE A 35 -35.05 8.13 0.66
N GLU A 36 -34.90 7.04 1.43
CA GLU A 36 -33.69 6.99 2.21
C GLU A 36 -32.56 6.94 1.18
N PRO A 37 -31.66 7.93 1.16
CA PRO A 37 -30.39 7.70 0.48
C PRO A 37 -29.81 6.50 1.19
N LYS A 38 -29.81 5.34 0.52
CA LYS A 38 -28.90 4.26 0.86
C LYS A 38 -27.57 5.00 0.97
N LYS A 39 -27.19 5.35 2.18
CA LYS A 39 -25.80 5.69 2.48
C LYS A 39 -25.08 4.41 2.12
N GLU A 40 -24.72 4.26 0.85
CA GLU A 40 -23.60 3.46 0.50
C GLU A 40 -22.56 3.95 1.48
N LYS A 41 -22.25 3.14 2.44
CA LYS A 41 -21.04 3.30 3.22
C LYS A 41 -19.97 3.25 2.14
N ILE A 42 -19.61 4.44 1.63
CA ILE A 42 -18.43 4.59 0.81
C ILE A 42 -17.37 3.99 1.69
N ASP A 43 -16.91 2.81 1.33
CA ASP A 43 -15.82 2.18 2.03
C ASP A 43 -14.62 3.05 1.71
N ILE A 44 -14.37 4.01 2.62
CA ILE A 44 -13.25 4.97 2.55
C ILE A 44 -11.95 4.23 2.26
N TYR A 45 -11.93 2.97 2.61
CA TYR A 45 -10.88 2.03 2.42
C TYR A 45 -10.72 1.59 0.94
N GLU A 46 -11.79 1.22 0.25
CA GLU A 46 -11.76 0.89 -1.19
C GLU A 46 -11.34 2.11 -2.02
N VAL A 47 -11.84 3.30 -1.68
CA VAL A 47 -11.46 4.55 -2.34
C VAL A 47 -9.97 4.87 -2.12
N ALA A 48 -9.47 4.72 -0.88
CA ALA A 48 -8.06 4.93 -0.56
C ALA A 48 -7.15 3.91 -1.25
N LYS A 49 -7.61 2.65 -1.39
CA LYS A 49 -6.91 1.59 -2.12
C LYS A 49 -6.82 1.91 -3.62
N GLU A 50 -7.94 2.28 -4.24
CA GLU A 50 -7.95 2.66 -5.67
C GLU A 50 -7.04 3.85 -5.96
N GLU A 51 -7.01 4.83 -5.07
CA GLU A 51 -6.16 6.01 -5.22
C GLU A 51 -4.68 5.65 -5.03
N ALA A 52 -4.36 4.77 -4.09
CA ALA A 52 -3.01 4.26 -3.86
C ALA A 52 -2.51 3.39 -5.03
N ILE A 53 -3.38 2.60 -5.67
CA ILE A 53 -3.08 1.84 -6.88
C ILE A 53 -2.83 2.79 -8.06
N LYS A 54 -3.68 3.82 -8.27
CA LYS A 54 -3.50 4.84 -9.32
C LYS A 54 -2.20 5.62 -9.17
N LEU A 55 -1.74 5.83 -7.94
CA LEU A 55 -0.48 6.51 -7.64
C LEU A 55 0.74 5.58 -7.68
N GLY A 56 0.56 4.30 -8.03
CA GLY A 56 1.64 3.30 -8.06
C GLY A 56 2.25 3.01 -6.69
N ARG A 57 1.54 3.32 -5.62
CA ARG A 57 1.99 3.12 -4.23
C ARG A 57 1.68 1.71 -3.70
N ILE A 58 0.75 1.00 -4.32
CA ILE A 58 0.35 -0.36 -3.97
C ILE A 58 0.10 -1.11 -5.28
N GLU A 59 0.63 -2.32 -5.41
CA GLU A 59 0.24 -3.24 -6.47
C GLU A 59 -1.15 -3.81 -6.18
N SER A 60 -1.97 -4.05 -7.21
CA SER A 60 -3.39 -4.41 -7.11
C SER A 60 -3.70 -5.66 -6.26
N ASP A 61 -2.72 -6.51 -6.02
CA ASP A 61 -2.88 -7.83 -5.41
C ASP A 61 -2.30 -7.95 -3.99
N LYS A 62 -1.74 -6.87 -3.42
CA LYS A 62 -1.21 -6.91 -2.05
C LYS A 62 -2.29 -6.65 -1.03
N GLU A 63 -2.23 -7.48 0.04
CA GLU A 63 -3.17 -7.45 1.16
C GLU A 63 -3.43 -6.03 1.66
N VAL A 64 -4.70 -5.75 1.68
CA VAL A 64 -5.28 -4.54 2.15
C VAL A 64 -4.96 -4.30 3.63
N PRO A 65 -4.44 -3.13 4.07
CA PRO A 65 -4.14 -2.88 5.48
C PRO A 65 -5.34 -3.18 6.37
N LYS A 66 -5.16 -4.01 7.38
CA LYS A 66 -6.22 -4.39 8.33
C LYS A 66 -6.69 -3.16 9.08
N VAL A 67 -8.01 -2.99 9.18
CA VAL A 67 -8.62 -1.94 10.02
C VAL A 67 -8.71 -2.47 11.45
N GLY A 68 -8.17 -1.74 12.40
CA GLY A 68 -8.28 -2.08 13.81
C GLY A 68 -9.71 -1.98 14.34
N PRO A 69 -9.97 -2.53 15.54
CA PRO A 69 -11.31 -2.46 16.18
C PRO A 69 -11.77 -1.02 16.44
N ASP A 70 -10.87 -0.06 16.43
CA ASP A 70 -11.11 1.38 16.59
C ASP A 70 -11.41 2.11 15.26
N GLY A 71 -11.54 1.37 14.15
CA GLY A 71 -11.78 1.92 12.81
C GLY A 71 -10.58 2.62 12.18
N LYS A 72 -9.40 2.58 12.82
CA LYS A 72 -8.18 3.13 12.25
C LYS A 72 -7.47 2.09 11.40
N VAL A 73 -6.95 2.55 10.26
CA VAL A 73 -6.10 1.72 9.40
C VAL A 73 -4.84 1.36 10.19
N ILE A 74 -4.62 0.08 10.43
CA ILE A 74 -3.35 -0.42 10.95
C ILE A 74 -2.34 -0.29 9.81
N VAL A 75 -1.60 0.81 9.79
CA VAL A 75 -0.44 0.94 8.91
C VAL A 75 0.62 -0.02 9.45
N PRO A 76 0.99 -1.08 8.71
CA PRO A 76 2.06 -1.95 9.13
C PRO A 76 3.31 -1.11 9.38
N SER A 77 3.94 -1.26 10.53
CA SER A 77 5.16 -0.53 10.83
C SER A 77 6.29 -1.04 9.94
N LEU A 78 6.94 -0.12 9.25
CA LEU A 78 8.13 -0.45 8.46
C LEU A 78 9.28 -0.78 9.42
N THR A 79 9.78 -2.00 9.36
CA THR A 79 10.88 -2.47 10.21
C THR A 79 12.16 -2.56 9.39
N TYR A 80 13.29 -2.14 9.98
CA TYR A 80 14.60 -2.13 9.34
C TYR A 80 15.50 -3.21 9.92
N TYR A 81 16.20 -3.92 9.06
CA TYR A 81 17.16 -4.96 9.42
C TYR A 81 18.49 -4.77 8.69
N ASP A 82 19.57 -5.01 9.41
CA ASP A 82 20.91 -5.05 8.83
C ASP A 82 21.20 -6.44 8.24
N ILE A 83 21.89 -6.48 7.13
CA ILE A 83 22.46 -7.73 6.63
C ILE A 83 23.64 -8.15 7.54
N GLY A 84 23.79 -9.46 7.78
CA GLY A 84 24.85 -9.98 8.63
C GLY A 84 24.44 -10.20 10.10
N GLY A 85 23.13 -10.06 10.43
CA GLY A 85 22.57 -10.43 11.75
C GLY A 85 22.83 -9.42 12.86
N MET A 86 22.30 -9.73 14.07
CA MET A 86 22.30 -8.83 15.24
C MET A 86 23.45 -9.09 16.22
N GLY A 87 24.51 -9.82 15.85
CA GLY A 87 25.61 -10.15 16.76
C GLY A 87 26.71 -9.06 16.80
N PRO A 88 27.46 -8.94 17.90
CA PRO A 88 28.59 -8.02 18.00
C PRO A 88 29.74 -8.36 17.03
N ASN A 89 29.77 -9.58 16.50
CA ASN A 89 30.77 -10.05 15.52
C ASN A 89 30.19 -10.12 14.09
N SER A 90 29.00 -9.59 13.85
CA SER A 90 28.38 -9.60 12.53
C SER A 90 29.09 -8.63 11.62
N ASN A 91 29.63 -9.11 10.49
CA ASN A 91 30.20 -8.25 9.47
C ASN A 91 29.05 -7.57 8.69
N LYS A 92 28.74 -6.33 9.06
CA LYS A 92 27.69 -5.53 8.42
C LYS A 92 28.18 -4.69 7.26
N SER A 93 29.50 -4.51 7.18
CA SER A 93 30.15 -3.65 6.17
C SER A 93 30.45 -4.42 4.89
N PHE A 94 30.27 -3.73 3.79
CA PHE A 94 30.75 -4.12 2.46
C PHE A 94 31.94 -3.24 2.11
N VAL A 95 33.06 -3.85 1.80
CA VAL A 95 34.26 -3.15 1.35
C VAL A 95 34.69 -3.75 0.01
N SER A 96 34.80 -2.93 -1.01
CA SER A 96 35.16 -3.36 -2.36
C SER A 96 35.92 -2.27 -3.10
N ASN A 97 36.86 -2.67 -3.95
CA ASN A 97 37.45 -1.76 -4.93
C ASN A 97 36.38 -1.39 -5.98
N ILE A 98 36.44 -0.14 -6.43
CA ILE A 98 35.51 0.34 -7.48
C ILE A 98 36.19 0.06 -8.84
N THR A 99 35.45 -0.59 -9.72
CA THR A 99 35.93 -0.98 -11.05
C THR A 99 36.52 0.21 -11.83
N GLY A 100 37.74 0.07 -12.29
CA GLY A 100 38.43 1.07 -13.13
C GLY A 100 38.94 2.31 -12.36
N SER A 101 39.12 2.20 -11.05
CA SER A 101 39.69 3.27 -10.22
C SER A 101 40.53 2.73 -9.07
N ASP A 102 41.38 3.57 -8.49
CA ASP A 102 42.10 3.27 -7.24
C ASP A 102 41.23 3.52 -5.98
N ASN A 103 39.94 3.84 -6.17
CA ASN A 103 39.04 4.11 -5.07
C ASN A 103 38.46 2.80 -4.55
N TYR A 104 38.17 2.77 -3.26
CA TYR A 104 37.37 1.73 -2.64
C TYR A 104 36.10 2.29 -1.97
N LEU A 105 35.06 1.49 -2.04
CA LEU A 105 33.78 1.75 -1.40
C LEU A 105 33.72 1.00 -0.08
N SER A 106 33.28 1.69 0.99
CA SER A 106 32.90 1.08 2.25
C SER A 106 31.47 1.51 2.56
N MET A 107 30.59 0.56 2.77
CA MET A 107 29.17 0.87 3.03
C MET A 107 28.51 -0.15 3.96
N GLU A 108 27.47 0.30 4.66
CA GLU A 108 26.51 -0.52 5.38
C GLU A 108 25.11 -0.22 4.84
N ILE A 109 24.31 -1.25 4.64
CA ILE A 109 22.95 -1.15 4.11
C ILE A 109 21.98 -1.79 5.09
N ALA A 110 20.88 -1.10 5.36
CA ALA A 110 19.71 -1.66 6.02
C ALA A 110 18.59 -1.85 5.00
N PHE A 111 17.84 -2.94 5.18
CA PHE A 111 16.67 -3.29 4.38
C PHE A 111 15.43 -3.15 5.22
N SER A 112 14.34 -2.72 4.61
CA SER A 112 13.08 -2.58 5.29
C SER A 112 11.97 -3.40 4.65
N SER A 113 11.03 -3.82 5.50
CA SER A 113 9.84 -4.55 5.12
C SER A 113 8.68 -4.21 6.05
N TYR A 114 7.48 -4.36 5.55
CA TYR A 114 6.26 -4.40 6.36
C TYR A 114 6.07 -5.77 7.06
N GLU A 115 6.77 -6.82 6.59
CA GLU A 115 6.85 -8.15 7.19
C GLU A 115 8.18 -8.31 7.95
N GLY A 116 8.36 -7.50 9.01
CA GLY A 116 9.65 -7.35 9.68
C GLY A 116 10.32 -8.65 10.09
N GLU A 117 9.65 -9.52 10.85
CA GLU A 117 10.21 -10.78 11.32
C GLU A 117 10.66 -11.69 10.16
N LYS A 118 9.81 -11.83 9.15
CA LYS A 118 10.08 -12.63 7.96
C LYS A 118 11.29 -12.10 7.16
N LEU A 119 11.43 -10.77 7.06
CA LEU A 119 12.63 -10.17 6.47
C LEU A 119 13.88 -10.53 7.26
N GLY A 120 13.83 -10.44 8.61
CA GLY A 120 14.95 -10.80 9.46
C GLY A 120 15.40 -12.25 9.27
N ASP A 121 14.45 -13.18 9.15
CA ASP A 121 14.72 -14.58 8.89
C ASP A 121 15.33 -14.80 7.50
N PHE A 122 14.82 -14.16 6.45
CA PHE A 122 15.37 -14.28 5.10
C PHE A 122 16.79 -13.70 5.01
N LEU A 123 17.02 -12.55 5.63
CA LEU A 123 18.37 -11.94 5.65
C LEU A 123 19.38 -12.84 6.36
N LYS A 124 18.95 -13.64 7.34
CA LYS A 124 19.80 -14.60 8.03
C LYS A 124 19.98 -15.90 7.23
N GLU A 125 18.90 -16.44 6.68
CA GLU A 125 18.90 -17.70 5.90
C GLU A 125 19.72 -17.56 4.63
N TYR A 126 19.57 -16.44 3.90
CA TYR A 126 20.19 -16.21 2.60
C TYR A 126 21.35 -15.20 2.66
N ASP A 127 21.96 -14.95 3.83
CA ASP A 127 23.03 -13.95 4.00
C ASP A 127 24.14 -14.09 2.94
N PRO A 128 24.73 -15.28 2.67
CA PRO A 128 25.77 -15.42 1.66
C PRO A 128 25.32 -15.06 0.24
N ASN A 129 24.06 -15.37 -0.08
CA ASN A 129 23.49 -15.07 -1.40
C ASN A 129 23.26 -13.57 -1.58
N PHE A 130 22.67 -12.93 -0.57
CA PHE A 130 22.43 -11.51 -0.59
C PHE A 130 23.74 -10.69 -0.61
N ARG A 131 24.74 -11.11 0.15
CA ARG A 131 26.09 -10.52 0.07
C ARG A 131 26.68 -10.60 -1.33
N ASN A 132 26.56 -11.77 -1.97
CA ASN A 132 27.04 -11.94 -3.34
C ASN A 132 26.27 -11.05 -4.34
N ILE A 133 24.97 -10.90 -4.18
CA ILE A 133 24.15 -9.99 -5.00
C ILE A 133 24.65 -8.55 -4.84
N ILE A 134 24.84 -8.09 -3.59
CA ILE A 134 25.32 -6.74 -3.32
C ILE A 134 26.72 -6.51 -3.93
N MET A 135 27.62 -7.45 -3.75
CA MET A 135 28.98 -7.35 -4.33
C MET A 135 28.94 -7.27 -5.85
N LYS A 136 28.13 -8.10 -6.52
CA LYS A 136 27.92 -8.02 -7.96
C LYS A 136 27.37 -6.67 -8.43
N GLU A 137 26.44 -6.08 -7.66
CA GLU A 137 25.93 -4.74 -7.99
C GLU A 137 27.00 -3.65 -7.83
N ILE A 138 27.94 -3.80 -6.89
CA ILE A 138 29.10 -2.90 -6.77
C ILE A 138 30.02 -3.05 -7.98
N GLU A 139 30.35 -4.29 -8.36
CA GLU A 139 31.29 -4.61 -9.46
C GLU A 139 30.82 -4.08 -10.83
N LYS A 140 29.51 -3.98 -11.04
CA LYS A 140 28.93 -3.42 -12.28
C LYS A 140 29.14 -1.90 -12.42
N ARG A 141 29.61 -1.19 -11.39
CA ARG A 141 29.58 0.27 -11.30
C ARG A 141 30.96 0.88 -11.25
N LYS A 142 31.05 2.11 -11.77
CA LYS A 142 32.23 2.97 -11.70
C LYS A 142 32.03 4.04 -10.63
N THR A 143 33.09 4.75 -10.29
CA THR A 143 33.08 5.82 -9.28
C THR A 143 31.94 6.85 -9.52
N ASN A 144 31.75 7.26 -10.78
CA ASN A 144 30.72 8.26 -11.12
C ASN A 144 29.28 7.77 -10.85
N ASP A 145 29.05 6.45 -10.90
CA ASP A 145 27.73 5.86 -10.66
C ASP A 145 27.34 5.87 -9.15
N PHE A 146 28.25 6.29 -8.30
CA PHE A 146 28.03 6.49 -6.87
C PHE A 146 27.97 7.97 -6.46
N LEU A 147 28.17 8.90 -7.40
CA LEU A 147 28.12 10.32 -7.13
C LEU A 147 26.70 10.86 -7.30
N GLY A 148 26.28 11.68 -6.34
CA GLY A 148 24.93 12.24 -6.31
C GLY A 148 23.88 11.31 -5.70
N ASN A 149 22.79 11.90 -5.24
CA ASN A 149 21.72 11.15 -4.55
C ASN A 149 20.94 10.23 -5.52
N ASP A 150 20.70 10.68 -6.74
CA ASP A 150 19.94 9.90 -7.72
C ASP A 150 20.65 8.60 -8.10
N ASN A 151 21.95 8.66 -8.34
CA ASN A 151 22.76 7.48 -8.65
C ASN A 151 22.82 6.50 -7.47
N ARG A 152 22.92 7.02 -6.24
CA ARG A 152 22.88 6.22 -5.01
C ARG A 152 21.53 5.54 -4.82
N ASN A 153 20.44 6.25 -5.08
CA ASN A 153 19.10 5.68 -5.03
C ASN A 153 18.91 4.59 -6.10
N GLN A 154 19.39 4.82 -7.33
CA GLN A 154 19.35 3.80 -8.38
C GLN A 154 20.14 2.54 -7.98
N PHE A 155 21.30 2.72 -7.34
CA PHE A 155 22.08 1.59 -6.84
C PHE A 155 21.35 0.80 -5.74
N LEU A 156 20.75 1.48 -4.75
CA LEU A 156 19.97 0.84 -3.71
C LEU A 156 18.72 0.12 -4.27
N ASN A 157 18.04 0.73 -5.24
CA ASN A 157 16.94 0.09 -5.93
C ASN A 157 17.37 -1.17 -6.68
N ALA A 158 18.48 -1.12 -7.39
CA ALA A 158 19.01 -2.29 -8.10
C ALA A 158 19.34 -3.46 -7.14
N ILE A 159 19.91 -3.16 -5.97
CA ILE A 159 20.15 -4.18 -4.93
C ILE A 159 18.81 -4.77 -4.43
N ARG A 160 17.86 -3.91 -4.06
CA ARG A 160 16.52 -4.35 -3.60
C ARG A 160 15.88 -5.27 -4.63
N ASP A 161 15.85 -4.84 -5.88
CA ASP A 161 15.18 -5.57 -6.96
C ASP A 161 15.86 -6.91 -7.22
N SER A 162 17.19 -6.96 -7.29
CA SER A 162 17.96 -8.20 -7.45
C SER A 162 17.77 -9.17 -6.27
N MET A 163 17.64 -8.66 -5.04
CA MET A 163 17.35 -9.50 -3.87
C MET A 163 15.92 -10.04 -3.90
N ASN A 164 14.94 -9.23 -4.30
CA ASN A 164 13.57 -9.68 -4.47
C ASN A 164 13.44 -10.72 -5.59
N GLU A 165 14.11 -10.52 -6.72
CA GLU A 165 14.19 -11.52 -7.80
C GLU A 165 14.79 -12.85 -7.31
N PHE A 166 15.82 -12.79 -6.47
CA PHE A 166 16.38 -13.98 -5.84
C PHE A 166 15.35 -14.67 -4.94
N LEU A 167 14.58 -13.93 -4.11
CA LEU A 167 13.53 -14.49 -3.28
C LEU A 167 12.46 -15.19 -4.14
N ILE A 168 12.00 -14.55 -5.20
CA ILE A 168 11.05 -15.13 -6.16
C ILE A 168 11.61 -16.43 -6.75
N SER A 169 12.89 -16.47 -7.12
CA SER A 169 13.56 -17.68 -7.64
C SER A 169 13.59 -18.84 -6.63
N LYS A 170 13.38 -18.55 -5.34
CA LYS A 170 13.27 -19.51 -4.24
C LYS A 170 11.83 -19.75 -3.81
N GLU A 171 10.86 -19.37 -4.63
CA GLU A 171 9.42 -19.48 -4.34
C GLU A 171 9.04 -18.76 -3.04
N LYS A 172 9.71 -17.62 -2.76
CA LYS A 172 9.43 -16.74 -1.62
C LYS A 172 8.85 -15.41 -2.11
N ASP A 173 8.09 -14.76 -1.23
CA ASP A 173 7.53 -13.45 -1.53
C ASP A 173 8.62 -12.36 -1.60
N PRO A 174 8.50 -11.39 -2.53
CA PRO A 174 9.42 -10.26 -2.64
C PRO A 174 9.10 -9.20 -1.58
N ILE A 175 9.52 -9.45 -0.33
CA ILE A 175 9.14 -8.65 0.83
C ILE A 175 10.05 -7.47 1.13
N ILE A 176 11.16 -7.31 0.39
CA ILE A 176 12.07 -6.18 0.60
C ILE A 176 11.46 -4.92 -0.03
N PHE A 177 10.97 -4.04 0.85
CA PHE A 177 10.31 -2.80 0.42
C PHE A 177 11.31 -1.72 0.02
N ASN A 178 12.37 -1.51 0.82
CA ASN A 178 13.36 -0.48 0.55
C ASN A 178 14.74 -0.89 1.07
N ALA A 179 15.78 -0.28 0.51
CA ALA A 179 17.16 -0.36 0.96
C ALA A 179 17.66 1.04 1.26
N VAL A 180 18.43 1.22 2.33
CA VAL A 180 18.98 2.51 2.73
C VAL A 180 20.42 2.37 3.20
N PHE A 181 21.26 3.35 2.88
CA PHE A 181 22.60 3.39 3.46
C PHE A 181 22.55 3.79 4.92
N LYS A 182 23.21 3.04 5.77
CA LYS A 182 23.58 3.44 7.13
C LYS A 182 24.92 4.19 7.12
N THR A 183 25.86 3.66 6.32
CA THR A 183 27.17 4.25 6.10
C THR A 183 27.48 4.15 4.61
N PHE A 184 28.07 5.19 4.05
CA PHE A 184 28.53 5.22 2.67
C PHE A 184 29.75 6.11 2.55
N VAL A 185 30.90 5.52 2.21
CA VAL A 185 32.19 6.22 2.10
C VAL A 185 32.96 5.72 0.89
N ILE A 186 33.42 6.65 0.05
CA ILE A 186 34.40 6.36 -1.00
C ILE A 186 35.73 6.96 -0.56
N LYS A 187 36.76 6.15 -0.54
CA LYS A 187 38.13 6.57 -0.19
C LYS A 187 39.06 6.27 -1.36
N LYS A 188 40.08 7.10 -1.50
CA LYS A 188 41.17 6.84 -2.41
C LYS A 188 42.10 5.81 -1.76
N GLY A 189 42.49 4.80 -2.55
CA GLY A 189 43.53 3.81 -2.18
C GLY A 189 44.93 4.39 -2.23
#